data_73a2d9859abfc879e434f202c791498d
#
_entry.id   73a2d9859abfc879e434f202c791498d
#
_cell.length_a   1.000
_cell.length_b   1.000
_cell.length_c   1.000
_cell.angle_alpha   90.00
_cell.angle_beta   90.00
_cell.angle_gamma   90.00
#
_symmetry.space_group_name_H-M   'P 1'
#
loop_
_entity.id
_entity.type
_entity.pdbx_description
1 polymer ?
#
loop_
_entity_poly.entity_id
_entity_poly.type
_entity_poly.pdbx_seq_one_letter_code
_entity_poly.pdbx_strand_id
1 'polypeptide(L)'
;MRVRKLLSLLCACVLTSTAHAQQSTTPAPAPPAPPDDVRMIRLKISAGDLPSAESILEVHRAEKGEDSDYLMGVAWVARGAALTGDWKTALTYAAAAREAAESKLKTPADYDSNREAVYALGTSIEVQAQVLVAAGKKAEAIRYLEESSRAQEKAPYNLRARIWKRRNQIELEGKPAPAIPAEDHVGAVVPPLESLRGKPVVLFFWWEACGDCKMQAAAFRRTVEKYAPKGVAFLAPTRFYSADRGEERQKIEKSWKEVYALPDSVPAPISEQAMLRYGVSATPTFVFVNRKGVVVRYLPTRMTENRLSSAIEDLLR
;
A
#
# COMPACT_ATOMS: atom_id res chain seq x y z
N MET A 1 -75.66 56.78 19.76
CA MET A 1 -74.90 57.75 18.90
C MET A 1 -73.53 57.16 18.55
N ARG A 2 -73.24 57.06 17.27
CA ARG A 2 -71.96 56.70 16.59
C ARG A 2 -71.45 55.29 16.79
N VAL A 3 -71.77 54.47 15.79
CA VAL A 3 -71.24 53.15 15.44
C VAL A 3 -69.86 53.38 14.86
N ARG A 4 -68.87 52.62 15.34
CA ARG A 4 -67.59 52.48 14.68
C ARG A 4 -67.41 51.04 14.18
N LYS A 5 -67.33 50.92 12.85
CA LYS A 5 -67.04 49.68 12.12
C LYS A 5 -65.61 49.26 12.37
N LEU A 6 -65.39 48.04 12.84
CA LEU A 6 -64.10 47.37 12.79
C LEU A 6 -63.96 46.64 11.45
N LEU A 7 -62.94 47.00 10.69
CA LEU A 7 -62.48 46.26 9.51
C LEU A 7 -61.57 45.10 9.99
N SER A 8 -61.97 43.88 9.70
CA SER A 8 -61.12 42.71 9.88
C SER A 8 -60.18 42.58 8.69
N LEU A 9 -58.88 42.69 8.91
CA LEU A 9 -57.85 42.34 7.94
C LEU A 9 -57.57 40.81 8.06
N LEU A 10 -57.93 40.07 7.00
CA LEU A 10 -57.48 38.69 6.83
C LEU A 10 -56.05 38.73 6.28
N CYS A 11 -55.11 38.27 7.12
CA CYS A 11 -53.71 38.04 6.71
C CYS A 11 -53.58 36.62 6.13
N ALA A 12 -53.52 36.53 4.81
CA ALA A 12 -53.27 35.24 4.14
C ALA A 12 -51.77 34.94 4.25
N CYS A 13 -51.40 33.97 5.11
CA CYS A 13 -50.07 33.38 5.13
C CYS A 13 -49.88 32.49 3.89
N VAL A 14 -49.14 32.97 2.91
CA VAL A 14 -48.64 32.13 1.83
C VAL A 14 -47.46 31.33 2.35
N LEU A 15 -47.67 30.04 2.61
CA LEU A 15 -46.64 29.07 2.89
C LEU A 15 -45.91 28.75 1.57
N THR A 16 -44.77 29.38 1.34
CA THR A 16 -43.86 28.98 0.27
C THR A 16 -43.09 27.75 0.72
N SER A 17 -43.53 26.58 0.27
CA SER A 17 -42.79 25.34 0.38
C SER A 17 -41.55 25.44 -0.51
N THR A 18 -40.38 25.72 0.06
CA THR A 18 -39.11 25.53 -0.60
C THR A 18 -38.80 24.05 -0.68
N ALA A 19 -39.10 23.45 -1.85
CA ALA A 19 -38.63 22.11 -2.15
C ALA A 19 -37.09 22.15 -2.22
N HIS A 20 -36.44 21.59 -1.21
CA HIS A 20 -35.02 21.27 -1.28
C HIS A 20 -34.88 20.13 -2.31
N ALA A 21 -34.40 20.48 -3.50
CA ALA A 21 -33.94 19.47 -4.45
C ALA A 21 -32.73 18.77 -3.81
N GLN A 22 -32.94 17.55 -3.34
CA GLN A 22 -31.85 16.63 -3.01
C GLN A 22 -31.07 16.40 -4.29
N GLN A 23 -29.90 17.04 -4.40
CA GLN A 23 -28.91 16.67 -5.39
C GLN A 23 -28.49 15.25 -5.10
N SER A 24 -28.96 14.30 -5.91
CA SER A 24 -28.45 12.94 -5.94
C SER A 24 -26.99 13.02 -6.35
N THR A 25 -26.08 12.91 -5.40
CA THR A 25 -24.66 12.73 -5.68
C THR A 25 -24.50 11.35 -6.30
N THR A 26 -24.53 11.30 -7.64
CA THR A 26 -24.10 10.11 -8.36
C THR A 26 -22.67 9.79 -7.88
N PRO A 27 -22.38 8.54 -7.44
CA PRO A 27 -21.03 8.18 -7.08
C PRO A 27 -20.09 8.51 -8.25
N ALA A 28 -18.92 9.08 -7.95
CA ALA A 28 -17.92 9.33 -8.97
C ALA A 28 -17.67 8.02 -9.75
N PRO A 29 -17.62 8.06 -11.09
CA PRO A 29 -17.39 6.86 -11.88
C PRO A 29 -16.12 6.18 -11.40
N ALA A 30 -16.16 4.85 -11.28
CA ALA A 30 -14.98 4.05 -10.97
C ALA A 30 -13.84 4.46 -11.92
N PRO A 31 -12.59 4.54 -11.42
CA PRO A 31 -11.47 4.86 -12.29
C PRO A 31 -11.48 3.89 -13.48
N PRO A 32 -11.20 4.37 -14.71
CA PRO A 32 -11.20 3.51 -15.89
C PRO A 32 -10.30 2.30 -15.64
N ALA A 33 -10.74 1.13 -16.10
CA ALA A 33 -9.92 -0.07 -16.03
C ALA A 33 -8.55 0.22 -16.67
N PRO A 34 -7.43 -0.27 -16.09
CA PRO A 34 -6.13 -0.07 -16.70
C PRO A 34 -6.16 -0.60 -18.14
N PRO A 35 -5.45 0.07 -19.07
CA PRO A 35 -5.37 -0.37 -20.46
C PRO A 35 -5.03 -1.86 -20.56
N ASP A 36 -5.56 -2.53 -21.56
CA ASP A 36 -5.46 -3.98 -21.67
C ASP A 36 -4.00 -4.46 -21.68
N ASP A 37 -3.09 -3.74 -22.35
CA ASP A 37 -1.68 -4.12 -22.44
C ASP A 37 -0.96 -4.01 -21.09
N VAL A 38 -1.16 -2.93 -20.35
CA VAL A 38 -0.57 -2.76 -19.00
C VAL A 38 -1.11 -3.83 -18.04
N ARG A 39 -2.39 -4.15 -18.14
CA ARG A 39 -2.99 -5.22 -17.37
C ARG A 39 -2.37 -6.58 -17.71
N MET A 40 -2.19 -6.88 -18.99
CA MET A 40 -1.57 -8.13 -19.44
C MET A 40 -0.12 -8.24 -19.02
N ILE A 41 0.67 -7.18 -19.14
CA ILE A 41 2.05 -7.10 -18.62
C ILE A 41 2.08 -7.44 -17.12
N ARG A 42 1.20 -6.83 -16.31
CA ARG A 42 1.10 -7.11 -14.87
C ARG A 42 0.74 -8.56 -14.57
N LEU A 43 -0.18 -9.15 -15.32
CA LEU A 43 -0.56 -10.56 -15.16
C LEU A 43 0.62 -11.49 -15.46
N LYS A 44 1.36 -11.22 -16.53
CA LYS A 44 2.56 -12.00 -16.90
C LYS A 44 3.66 -11.90 -15.83
N ILE A 45 3.93 -10.70 -15.33
CA ILE A 45 4.87 -10.49 -14.22
C ILE A 45 4.42 -11.25 -12.96
N SER A 46 3.13 -11.21 -12.63
CA SER A 46 2.59 -11.93 -11.47
C SER A 46 2.71 -13.46 -11.60
N ALA A 47 2.70 -13.96 -12.83
CA ALA A 47 2.94 -15.37 -13.15
C ALA A 47 4.44 -15.74 -13.20
N GLY A 48 5.35 -14.77 -13.09
CA GLY A 48 6.78 -14.98 -13.24
C GLY A 48 7.25 -15.07 -14.70
N ASP A 49 6.38 -14.73 -15.65
CA ASP A 49 6.63 -14.81 -17.10
C ASP A 49 7.11 -13.45 -17.63
N LEU A 50 8.34 -13.09 -17.28
CA LEU A 50 8.95 -11.83 -17.70
C LEU A 50 9.10 -11.73 -19.23
N PRO A 51 9.54 -12.80 -19.98
CA PRO A 51 9.68 -12.70 -21.43
C PRO A 51 8.36 -12.36 -22.15
N SER A 52 7.23 -12.94 -21.72
CA SER A 52 5.93 -12.56 -22.28
C SER A 52 5.54 -11.13 -21.95
N ALA A 53 5.89 -10.62 -20.77
CA ALA A 53 5.63 -9.23 -20.42
C ALA A 53 6.44 -8.27 -21.30
N GLU A 54 7.70 -8.57 -21.58
CA GLU A 54 8.56 -7.81 -22.50
C GLU A 54 8.02 -7.85 -23.93
N SER A 55 7.60 -9.02 -24.42
CA SER A 55 7.01 -9.14 -25.75
C SER A 55 5.75 -8.28 -25.94
N ILE A 56 4.87 -8.24 -24.93
CA ILE A 56 3.67 -7.37 -24.96
C ILE A 56 4.10 -5.90 -25.02
N LEU A 57 5.10 -5.51 -24.26
CA LEU A 57 5.61 -4.14 -24.23
C LEU A 57 6.17 -3.72 -25.61
N GLU A 58 6.94 -4.57 -26.26
CA GLU A 58 7.49 -4.30 -27.61
C GLU A 58 6.41 -4.23 -28.67
N VAL A 59 5.40 -5.08 -28.62
CA VAL A 59 4.22 -5.00 -29.51
C VAL A 59 3.50 -3.67 -29.32
N HIS A 60 3.25 -3.28 -28.06
CA HIS A 60 2.64 -1.99 -27.77
C HIS A 60 3.45 -0.82 -28.36
N ARG A 61 4.77 -0.85 -28.17
CA ARG A 61 5.66 0.18 -28.73
C ARG A 61 5.56 0.27 -30.24
N ALA A 62 5.53 -0.89 -30.93
CA ALA A 62 5.46 -0.94 -32.39
C ALA A 62 4.12 -0.43 -32.93
N GLU A 63 3.01 -0.70 -32.22
CA GLU A 63 1.65 -0.37 -32.67
C GLU A 63 1.18 1.02 -32.24
N LYS A 64 1.53 1.45 -31.02
CA LYS A 64 1.00 2.67 -30.38
C LYS A 64 2.08 3.71 -30.05
N GLY A 65 3.36 3.34 -30.16
CA GLY A 65 4.48 4.19 -29.80
C GLY A 65 4.78 4.23 -28.30
N GLU A 66 5.57 5.24 -27.89
CA GLU A 66 6.02 5.42 -26.50
C GLU A 66 5.08 6.37 -25.74
N ASP A 67 3.82 6.00 -25.65
CA ASP A 67 2.78 6.74 -24.94
C ASP A 67 2.86 6.54 -23.40
N SER A 68 1.84 6.98 -22.68
CA SER A 68 1.78 6.86 -21.22
C SER A 68 1.65 5.41 -20.76
N ASP A 69 0.98 4.56 -21.55
CA ASP A 69 0.80 3.14 -21.25
C ASP A 69 2.10 2.36 -21.49
N TYR A 70 2.84 2.71 -22.54
CA TYR A 70 4.19 2.19 -22.76
C TYR A 70 5.10 2.51 -21.56
N LEU A 71 5.12 3.77 -21.11
CA LEU A 71 5.90 4.17 -19.94
C LEU A 71 5.52 3.38 -18.67
N MET A 72 4.22 3.15 -18.47
CA MET A 72 3.73 2.32 -17.39
C MET A 72 4.21 0.87 -17.54
N GLY A 73 4.15 0.33 -18.74
CA GLY A 73 4.65 -1.01 -19.08
C GLY A 73 6.13 -1.17 -18.78
N VAL A 74 6.97 -0.21 -19.21
CA VAL A 74 8.42 -0.16 -18.91
C VAL A 74 8.67 -0.22 -17.41
N ALA A 75 7.94 0.56 -16.62
CA ALA A 75 8.06 0.55 -15.17
C ALA A 75 7.66 -0.80 -14.55
N TRP A 76 6.63 -1.46 -15.08
CA TRP A 76 6.21 -2.79 -14.63
C TRP A 76 7.24 -3.87 -14.98
N VAL A 77 7.82 -3.84 -16.19
CA VAL A 77 8.88 -4.79 -16.59
C VAL A 77 10.11 -4.62 -15.70
N ALA A 78 10.54 -3.37 -15.42
CA ALA A 78 11.63 -3.11 -14.46
C ALA A 78 11.38 -3.77 -13.11
N ARG A 79 10.17 -3.62 -12.59
CA ARG A 79 9.76 -4.24 -11.31
C ARG A 79 9.69 -5.76 -11.40
N GLY A 80 9.19 -6.30 -12.52
CA GLY A 80 9.11 -7.74 -12.78
C GLY A 80 10.49 -8.38 -12.78
N ALA A 81 11.43 -7.80 -13.50
CA ALA A 81 12.83 -8.25 -13.54
C ALA A 81 13.48 -8.21 -12.14
N ALA A 82 13.24 -7.17 -11.36
CA ALA A 82 13.71 -7.11 -9.98
C ALA A 82 13.11 -8.21 -9.08
N LEU A 83 11.86 -8.60 -9.29
CA LEU A 83 11.20 -9.69 -8.54
C LEU A 83 11.77 -11.07 -8.86
N THR A 84 12.26 -11.28 -10.10
CA THR A 84 12.90 -12.53 -10.52
C THR A 84 14.40 -12.57 -10.25
N GLY A 85 14.99 -11.45 -9.82
CA GLY A 85 16.43 -11.32 -9.58
C GLY A 85 17.26 -11.05 -10.85
N ASP A 86 16.61 -10.75 -11.97
CA ASP A 86 17.30 -10.27 -13.18
C ASP A 86 17.65 -8.78 -13.03
N TRP A 87 18.71 -8.54 -12.27
CA TRP A 87 19.14 -7.18 -11.90
C TRP A 87 19.63 -6.35 -13.09
N LYS A 88 20.15 -7.01 -14.14
CA LYS A 88 20.59 -6.32 -15.35
C LYS A 88 19.39 -5.75 -16.10
N THR A 89 18.42 -6.58 -16.41
CA THR A 89 17.16 -6.18 -17.06
C THR A 89 16.40 -5.16 -16.22
N ALA A 90 16.31 -5.39 -14.90
CA ALA A 90 15.67 -4.45 -13.97
C ALA A 90 16.30 -3.05 -14.06
N LEU A 91 17.64 -2.95 -14.07
CA LEU A 91 18.33 -1.68 -14.15
C LEU A 91 18.12 -0.98 -15.48
N THR A 92 18.18 -1.73 -16.59
CA THR A 92 17.97 -1.19 -17.94
C THR A 92 16.59 -0.54 -18.08
N TYR A 93 15.53 -1.27 -17.70
CA TYR A 93 14.16 -0.74 -17.77
C TYR A 93 13.90 0.36 -16.73
N ALA A 94 14.52 0.29 -15.55
CA ALA A 94 14.42 1.35 -14.56
C ALA A 94 15.07 2.65 -15.03
N ALA A 95 16.20 2.58 -15.70
CA ALA A 95 16.87 3.76 -16.29
C ALA A 95 15.99 4.40 -17.37
N ALA A 96 15.47 3.60 -18.31
CA ALA A 96 14.57 4.07 -19.36
C ALA A 96 13.29 4.70 -18.77
N ALA A 97 12.67 4.04 -17.79
CA ALA A 97 11.49 4.58 -17.09
C ALA A 97 11.80 5.92 -16.41
N ARG A 98 12.97 6.07 -15.82
CA ARG A 98 13.38 7.30 -15.15
C ARG A 98 13.56 8.44 -16.14
N GLU A 99 14.33 8.22 -17.20
CA GLU A 99 14.58 9.22 -18.23
C GLU A 99 13.28 9.72 -18.86
N ALA A 100 12.41 8.80 -19.28
CA ALA A 100 11.10 9.14 -19.85
C ALA A 100 10.19 9.87 -18.85
N ALA A 101 10.17 9.48 -17.58
CA ALA A 101 9.39 10.16 -16.55
C ALA A 101 9.93 11.57 -16.27
N GLU A 102 11.24 11.72 -16.09
CA GLU A 102 11.88 13.03 -15.83
C GLU A 102 11.73 13.99 -17.01
N SER A 103 11.61 13.49 -18.24
CA SER A 103 11.29 14.34 -19.42
C SER A 103 9.90 14.97 -19.33
N LYS A 104 8.95 14.33 -18.67
CA LYS A 104 7.55 14.74 -18.52
C LYS A 104 7.25 15.49 -17.22
N LEU A 105 8.11 15.43 -16.21
CA LEU A 105 7.90 15.98 -14.86
C LEU A 105 8.83 17.19 -14.61
N LYS A 106 8.60 18.29 -15.31
CA LYS A 106 9.44 19.49 -15.24
C LYS A 106 8.94 20.54 -14.24
N THR A 107 7.64 20.61 -14.05
CA THR A 107 6.98 21.59 -13.17
C THR A 107 6.11 20.88 -12.13
N PRO A 108 5.76 21.53 -11.00
CA PRO A 108 4.83 20.93 -10.04
C PRO A 108 3.48 20.51 -10.64
N ALA A 109 2.94 21.23 -11.62
CA ALA A 109 1.69 20.89 -12.29
C ALA A 109 1.78 19.60 -13.11
N ASP A 110 2.97 19.23 -13.59
CA ASP A 110 3.17 18.00 -14.36
C ASP A 110 2.94 16.76 -13.51
N TYR A 111 3.20 16.83 -12.20
CA TYR A 111 2.98 15.71 -11.29
C TYR A 111 1.48 15.38 -11.09
N ASP A 112 0.61 16.38 -11.22
CA ASP A 112 -0.84 16.19 -11.11
C ASP A 112 -1.43 15.64 -12.41
N SER A 113 -0.88 16.05 -13.55
CA SER A 113 -1.38 15.69 -14.88
C SER A 113 -0.76 14.40 -15.48
N ASN A 114 0.40 13.96 -14.98
CA ASN A 114 1.14 12.80 -15.52
C ASN A 114 1.31 11.69 -14.47
N ARG A 115 0.22 11.04 -14.05
CA ARG A 115 0.24 10.00 -13.02
C ARG A 115 1.13 8.80 -13.38
N GLU A 116 1.17 8.43 -14.65
CA GLU A 116 1.98 7.34 -15.19
C GLU A 116 3.47 7.67 -15.07
N ALA A 117 3.87 8.90 -15.37
CA ALA A 117 5.25 9.36 -15.18
C ALA A 117 5.63 9.39 -13.69
N VAL A 118 4.74 9.83 -12.80
CA VAL A 118 4.96 9.77 -11.35
C VAL A 118 5.15 8.33 -10.87
N TYR A 119 4.34 7.41 -11.38
CA TYR A 119 4.46 5.98 -11.06
C TYR A 119 5.79 5.42 -11.56
N ALA A 120 6.15 5.70 -12.81
CA ALA A 120 7.38 5.24 -13.45
C ALA A 120 8.63 5.76 -12.71
N LEU A 121 8.66 7.05 -12.36
CA LEU A 121 9.73 7.66 -11.56
C LEU A 121 9.87 6.96 -10.21
N GLY A 122 8.76 6.80 -9.48
CA GLY A 122 8.78 6.11 -8.19
C GLY A 122 9.28 4.66 -8.31
N THR A 123 8.85 3.94 -9.35
CA THR A 123 9.29 2.55 -9.60
C THR A 123 10.77 2.48 -9.95
N SER A 124 11.26 3.37 -10.80
CA SER A 124 12.68 3.42 -11.17
C SER A 124 13.59 3.65 -9.95
N ILE A 125 13.20 4.58 -9.07
CA ILE A 125 13.92 4.86 -7.82
C ILE A 125 13.92 3.62 -6.91
N GLU A 126 12.78 2.96 -6.75
CA GLU A 126 12.67 1.75 -5.92
C GLU A 126 13.52 0.59 -6.47
N VAL A 127 13.49 0.35 -7.79
CA VAL A 127 14.25 -0.72 -8.45
C VAL A 127 15.75 -0.46 -8.36
N GLN A 128 16.21 0.76 -8.63
CA GLN A 128 17.63 1.14 -8.49
C GLN A 128 18.14 0.87 -7.07
N ALA A 129 17.38 1.23 -6.05
CA ALA A 129 17.74 0.95 -4.67
C ALA A 129 17.81 -0.57 -4.39
N GLN A 130 16.89 -1.36 -4.97
CA GLN A 130 16.91 -2.83 -4.83
C GLN A 130 18.14 -3.46 -5.49
N VAL A 131 18.53 -2.98 -6.67
CA VAL A 131 19.75 -3.43 -7.36
C VAL A 131 20.98 -3.17 -6.49
N LEU A 132 21.09 -1.99 -5.88
CA LEU A 132 22.20 -1.68 -4.95
C LEU A 132 22.22 -2.62 -3.74
N VAL A 133 21.04 -2.90 -3.15
CA VAL A 133 20.94 -3.86 -2.03
C VAL A 133 21.36 -5.25 -2.46
N ALA A 134 20.92 -5.72 -3.61
CA ALA A 134 21.27 -7.03 -4.14
C ALA A 134 22.77 -7.16 -4.42
N ALA A 135 23.43 -6.07 -4.81
CA ALA A 135 24.87 -5.99 -4.96
C ALA A 135 25.65 -5.86 -3.62
N GLY A 136 24.98 -6.00 -2.47
CA GLY A 136 25.59 -5.83 -1.13
C GLY A 136 25.86 -4.39 -0.72
N LYS A 137 25.43 -3.41 -1.52
CA LYS A 137 25.73 -1.98 -1.35
C LYS A 137 24.61 -1.25 -0.57
N LYS A 138 24.21 -1.81 0.58
CA LYS A 138 23.11 -1.28 1.39
C LYS A 138 23.28 0.21 1.75
N ALA A 139 24.49 0.63 2.12
CA ALA A 139 24.76 2.03 2.47
C ALA A 139 24.61 2.97 1.25
N GLU A 140 25.01 2.51 0.06
CA GLU A 140 24.81 3.28 -1.17
C GLU A 140 23.33 3.38 -1.53
N ALA A 141 22.56 2.30 -1.36
CA ALA A 141 21.12 2.31 -1.57
C ALA A 141 20.38 3.33 -0.67
N ILE A 142 20.79 3.42 0.60
CA ILE A 142 20.24 4.39 1.55
C ILE A 142 20.57 5.82 1.12
N ARG A 143 21.86 6.12 0.79
CA ARG A 143 22.26 7.45 0.29
C ARG A 143 21.49 7.83 -0.98
N TYR A 144 21.39 6.91 -1.94
CA TYR A 144 20.64 7.11 -3.18
C TYR A 144 19.17 7.49 -2.92
N LEU A 145 18.52 6.82 -1.97
CA LEU A 145 17.14 7.13 -1.60
C LEU A 145 17.02 8.47 -0.86
N GLU A 146 18.00 8.86 -0.06
CA GLU A 146 18.06 10.18 0.58
C GLU A 146 18.23 11.30 -0.44
N GLU A 147 19.12 11.11 -1.42
CA GLU A 147 19.32 12.04 -2.54
C GLU A 147 18.07 12.15 -3.39
N SER A 148 17.43 11.01 -3.72
CA SER A 148 16.16 10.97 -4.44
C SER A 148 15.04 11.68 -3.65
N SER A 149 15.00 11.52 -2.32
CA SER A 149 14.03 12.20 -1.46
C SER A 149 14.22 13.72 -1.48
N ARG A 150 15.47 14.20 -1.43
CA ARG A 150 15.78 15.65 -1.55
C ARG A 150 15.42 16.19 -2.95
N ALA A 151 15.79 15.46 -4.00
CA ALA A 151 15.44 15.85 -5.37
C ALA A 151 13.93 15.92 -5.62
N GLN A 152 13.15 15.13 -4.89
CA GLN A 152 11.70 15.04 -5.01
C GLN A 152 10.96 15.72 -3.83
N GLU A 153 11.58 16.67 -3.13
CA GLU A 153 10.97 17.33 -1.95
C GLU A 153 9.65 18.05 -2.26
N LYS A 154 9.51 18.57 -3.48
CA LYS A 154 8.30 19.29 -3.97
C LYS A 154 7.30 18.36 -4.68
N ALA A 155 7.64 17.09 -4.85
CA ALA A 155 6.76 16.12 -5.48
C ALA A 155 5.54 15.79 -4.58
N PRO A 156 4.45 15.27 -5.14
CA PRO A 156 3.28 14.84 -4.38
C PRO A 156 3.63 13.84 -3.27
N TYR A 157 2.84 13.87 -2.21
CA TYR A 157 3.05 13.01 -1.03
C TYR A 157 3.19 11.52 -1.37
N ASN A 158 2.39 11.01 -2.32
CA ASN A 158 2.43 9.61 -2.73
C ASN A 158 3.81 9.18 -3.25
N LEU A 159 4.50 10.01 -4.06
CA LEU A 159 5.85 9.72 -4.54
C LEU A 159 6.87 9.80 -3.40
N ARG A 160 6.83 10.88 -2.60
CA ARG A 160 7.72 11.05 -1.44
C ARG A 160 7.58 9.90 -0.45
N ALA A 161 6.34 9.51 -0.14
CA ALA A 161 6.06 8.41 0.76
C ALA A 161 6.59 7.06 0.24
N ARG A 162 6.57 6.82 -1.09
CA ARG A 162 7.17 5.61 -1.68
C ARG A 162 8.68 5.56 -1.44
N ILE A 163 9.39 6.67 -1.65
CA ILE A 163 10.84 6.77 -1.43
C ILE A 163 11.16 6.52 0.05
N TRP A 164 10.46 7.18 0.98
CA TRP A 164 10.64 6.98 2.41
C TRP A 164 10.35 5.55 2.85
N LYS A 165 9.26 4.96 2.37
CA LYS A 165 8.92 3.57 2.67
C LYS A 165 9.99 2.60 2.18
N ARG A 166 10.54 2.80 0.99
CA ARG A 166 11.64 1.97 0.48
C ARG A 166 12.90 2.11 1.34
N ARG A 167 13.26 3.33 1.72
CA ARG A 167 14.39 3.58 2.63
C ARG A 167 14.19 2.87 3.95
N ASN A 168 13.03 3.10 4.60
CA ASN A 168 12.72 2.50 5.89
C ASN A 168 12.75 0.96 5.81
N GLN A 169 12.21 0.36 4.75
CA GLN A 169 12.28 -1.07 4.52
C GLN A 169 13.73 -1.60 4.49
N ILE A 170 14.61 -0.92 3.75
CA ILE A 170 16.02 -1.33 3.62
C ILE A 170 16.76 -1.17 4.96
N GLU A 171 16.48 -0.10 5.71
CA GLU A 171 17.09 0.14 7.01
C GLU A 171 16.59 -0.82 8.10
N LEU A 172 15.38 -1.34 7.96
CA LEU A 172 14.66 -2.05 9.02
C LEU A 172 15.30 -3.38 9.41
N GLU A 173 15.77 -4.17 8.43
CA GLU A 173 16.39 -5.47 8.73
C GLU A 173 17.68 -5.31 9.53
N GLY A 174 17.76 -6.03 10.63
CA GLY A 174 18.84 -5.95 11.60
C GLY A 174 18.69 -4.82 12.64
N LYS A 175 17.60 -4.05 12.59
CA LYS A 175 17.31 -2.95 13.52
C LYS A 175 16.18 -3.31 14.49
N PRO A 176 16.08 -2.63 15.64
CA PRO A 176 14.90 -2.75 16.49
C PRO A 176 13.62 -2.46 15.73
N ALA A 177 12.59 -3.28 15.95
CA ALA A 177 11.28 -3.09 15.37
C ALA A 177 10.68 -1.75 15.83
N PRO A 178 10.26 -0.87 14.90
CA PRO A 178 9.65 0.40 15.27
C PRO A 178 8.36 0.21 16.05
N ALA A 179 8.08 1.11 17.00
CA ALA A 179 6.81 1.13 17.71
C ALA A 179 5.63 1.29 16.72
N ILE A 180 4.51 0.66 17.04
CA ILE A 180 3.25 0.74 16.30
C ILE A 180 2.29 1.64 17.09
N PRO A 181 2.29 2.96 16.85
CA PRO A 181 1.28 3.83 17.45
C PRO A 181 -0.05 3.52 16.80
N ALA A 182 -1.03 3.08 17.58
CA ALA A 182 -2.36 2.79 17.10
C ALA A 182 -3.28 3.98 17.41
N GLU A 183 -3.90 4.53 16.37
CA GLU A 183 -4.95 5.56 16.51
C GLU A 183 -6.28 4.91 16.89
N ASP A 184 -6.49 3.70 16.39
CA ASP A 184 -7.65 2.83 16.61
C ASP A 184 -7.22 1.37 16.41
N HIS A 185 -8.09 0.40 16.72
CA HIS A 185 -7.81 -1.02 16.52
C HIS A 185 -9.09 -1.85 16.38
N VAL A 186 -8.93 -3.05 15.85
CA VAL A 186 -9.90 -4.14 15.94
C VAL A 186 -9.24 -5.36 16.61
N GLY A 187 -10.03 -6.24 17.19
CA GLY A 187 -9.52 -7.36 18.01
C GLY A 187 -9.01 -6.87 19.38
N ALA A 188 -7.95 -7.50 19.88
CA ALA A 188 -7.38 -7.19 21.19
C ALA A 188 -6.75 -5.79 21.27
N VAL A 189 -6.59 -5.28 22.47
CA VAL A 189 -5.80 -4.07 22.74
C VAL A 189 -4.37 -4.26 22.24
N VAL A 190 -3.86 -3.24 21.55
CA VAL A 190 -2.51 -3.29 20.95
C VAL A 190 -1.46 -3.14 22.05
N PRO A 191 -0.64 -4.16 22.31
CA PRO A 191 0.43 -4.04 23.30
C PRO A 191 1.59 -3.21 22.72
N PRO A 192 2.31 -2.43 23.53
CA PRO A 192 3.60 -1.90 23.14
C PRO A 192 4.54 -3.05 22.71
N LEU A 193 5.27 -2.90 21.59
CA LEU A 193 6.18 -3.94 21.13
C LEU A 193 7.28 -4.28 22.13
N GLU A 194 7.67 -3.32 22.94
CA GLU A 194 8.64 -3.50 24.02
C GLU A 194 8.18 -4.54 25.06
N SER A 195 6.88 -4.61 25.32
CA SER A 195 6.29 -5.61 26.23
C SER A 195 6.30 -7.04 25.68
N LEU A 196 6.53 -7.19 24.36
CA LEU A 196 6.65 -8.48 23.70
C LEU A 196 8.09 -9.00 23.61
N ARG A 197 9.08 -8.31 24.20
CA ARG A 197 10.46 -8.81 24.26
C ARG A 197 10.49 -10.18 24.94
N GLY A 198 11.34 -11.08 24.41
CA GLY A 198 11.37 -12.47 24.80
C GLY A 198 10.45 -13.38 23.97
N LYS A 199 9.51 -12.80 23.20
CA LYS A 199 8.63 -13.52 22.28
C LYS A 199 8.97 -13.15 20.84
N PRO A 200 9.01 -14.10 19.91
CA PRO A 200 8.99 -13.76 18.48
C PRO A 200 7.68 -13.07 18.13
N VAL A 201 7.74 -12.09 17.20
CA VAL A 201 6.56 -11.37 16.75
C VAL A 201 6.44 -11.48 15.24
N VAL A 202 5.23 -11.74 14.76
CA VAL A 202 4.86 -11.70 13.34
C VAL A 202 3.89 -10.56 13.12
N LEU A 203 4.27 -9.61 12.27
CA LEU A 203 3.39 -8.53 11.83
C LEU A 203 2.86 -8.88 10.45
N PHE A 204 1.54 -8.79 10.29
CA PHE A 204 0.82 -9.00 9.02
C PHE A 204 0.14 -7.70 8.61
N PHE A 205 0.76 -6.94 7.71
CA PHE A 205 0.18 -5.70 7.19
C PHE A 205 -0.81 -6.01 6.08
N TRP A 206 -2.02 -5.47 6.19
CA TRP A 206 -3.14 -5.79 5.31
C TRP A 206 -4.01 -4.58 4.99
N TRP A 207 -4.93 -4.76 4.05
CA TRP A 207 -5.97 -3.81 3.68
C TRP A 207 -7.27 -4.56 3.40
N GLU A 208 -8.41 -4.02 3.83
CA GLU A 208 -9.71 -4.70 3.77
C GLU A 208 -10.18 -4.96 2.32
N ALA A 209 -9.82 -4.08 1.35
CA ALA A 209 -10.15 -4.26 -0.06
C ALA A 209 -9.10 -5.07 -0.84
N CYS A 210 -7.98 -5.48 -0.21
CA CYS A 210 -6.90 -6.21 -0.86
C CYS A 210 -7.28 -7.67 -1.14
N GLY A 211 -7.41 -8.05 -2.42
CA GLY A 211 -7.72 -9.42 -2.81
C GLY A 211 -6.65 -10.44 -2.37
N ASP A 212 -5.37 -10.10 -2.51
CA ASP A 212 -4.26 -10.95 -2.05
C ASP A 212 -4.25 -11.16 -0.54
N CYS A 213 -4.66 -10.15 0.23
CA CYS A 213 -4.77 -10.27 1.68
C CYS A 213 -5.92 -11.22 2.06
N LYS A 214 -7.05 -11.15 1.36
CA LYS A 214 -8.18 -12.06 1.55
C LYS A 214 -7.78 -13.51 1.24
N MET A 215 -7.03 -13.73 0.16
CA MET A 215 -6.49 -15.06 -0.16
C MET A 215 -5.46 -15.55 0.87
N GLN A 216 -4.76 -14.65 1.56
CA GLN A 216 -3.80 -14.95 2.61
C GLN A 216 -4.48 -15.34 3.94
N ALA A 217 -5.71 -14.89 4.18
CA ALA A 217 -6.39 -14.96 5.48
C ALA A 217 -6.41 -16.36 6.10
N ALA A 218 -6.82 -17.37 5.34
CA ALA A 218 -6.95 -18.73 5.85
C ALA A 218 -5.60 -19.33 6.28
N ALA A 219 -4.53 -19.14 5.48
CA ALA A 219 -3.19 -19.59 5.83
C ALA A 219 -2.64 -18.87 7.06
N PHE A 220 -2.91 -17.56 7.16
CA PHE A 220 -2.49 -16.75 8.31
C PHE A 220 -3.21 -17.20 9.59
N ARG A 221 -4.53 -17.42 9.54
CA ARG A 221 -5.33 -17.91 10.67
C ARG A 221 -4.77 -19.23 11.20
N ARG A 222 -4.58 -20.26 10.34
CA ARG A 222 -4.01 -21.54 10.75
C ARG A 222 -2.62 -21.39 11.35
N THR A 223 -1.84 -20.45 10.84
CA THR A 223 -0.51 -20.14 11.40
C THR A 223 -0.63 -19.54 12.81
N VAL A 224 -1.56 -18.61 13.03
CA VAL A 224 -1.84 -18.06 14.36
C VAL A 224 -2.26 -19.19 15.33
N GLU A 225 -3.23 -20.01 14.94
CA GLU A 225 -3.71 -21.15 15.74
C GLU A 225 -2.59 -22.13 16.12
N LYS A 226 -1.66 -22.37 15.20
CA LYS A 226 -0.54 -23.31 15.39
C LYS A 226 0.58 -22.76 16.28
N TYR A 227 0.89 -21.44 16.16
CA TYR A 227 2.10 -20.90 16.75
C TYR A 227 1.86 -19.91 17.91
N ALA A 228 0.68 -19.34 18.09
CA ALA A 228 0.38 -18.52 19.25
C ALA A 228 0.51 -19.32 20.56
N PRO A 229 0.03 -20.60 20.66
CA PRO A 229 0.26 -21.42 21.83
C PRO A 229 1.73 -21.75 22.09
N LYS A 230 2.61 -21.61 21.09
CA LYS A 230 4.06 -21.79 21.20
C LYS A 230 4.81 -20.51 21.59
N GLY A 231 4.09 -19.46 21.97
CA GLY A 231 4.63 -18.20 22.44
C GLY A 231 5.00 -17.19 21.35
N VAL A 232 4.54 -17.38 20.10
CA VAL A 232 4.67 -16.38 19.05
C VAL A 232 3.55 -15.35 19.19
N ALA A 233 3.90 -14.06 19.21
CA ALA A 233 2.94 -12.97 19.19
C ALA A 233 2.60 -12.59 17.73
N PHE A 234 1.34 -12.28 17.50
CA PHE A 234 0.84 -11.87 16.18
C PHE A 234 0.14 -10.52 16.30
N LEU A 235 0.46 -9.60 15.39
CA LEU A 235 -0.25 -8.34 15.20
C LEU A 235 -0.57 -8.17 13.71
N ALA A 236 -1.72 -7.58 13.41
CA ALA A 236 -2.16 -7.40 12.04
C ALA A 236 -2.42 -5.91 11.73
N PRO A 237 -1.38 -5.08 11.59
CA PRO A 237 -1.55 -3.65 11.33
C PRO A 237 -2.22 -3.38 9.99
N THR A 238 -3.13 -2.38 9.98
CA THR A 238 -3.73 -1.79 8.80
C THR A 238 -3.74 -0.27 8.93
N ARG A 239 -4.36 0.44 7.98
CA ARG A 239 -4.59 1.88 8.04
C ARG A 239 -5.90 2.24 7.36
N PHE A 240 -6.32 3.48 7.49
CA PHE A 240 -7.36 4.03 6.65
C PHE A 240 -6.79 4.38 5.26
N TYR A 241 -7.47 3.97 4.19
CA TYR A 241 -7.16 4.26 2.80
C TYR A 241 -8.16 5.24 2.19
N SER A 242 -9.36 5.37 2.79
CA SER A 242 -10.42 6.28 2.40
C SER A 242 -10.40 7.57 3.23
N ALA A 243 -10.96 8.63 2.67
CA ALA A 243 -11.26 9.87 3.41
C ALA A 243 -12.41 9.67 4.41
N ASP A 244 -13.39 8.80 4.09
CA ASP A 244 -14.45 8.40 5.02
C ASP A 244 -13.95 7.30 5.96
N ARG A 245 -13.38 7.75 7.07
CA ARG A 245 -12.83 6.86 8.10
C ARG A 245 -13.93 6.07 8.82
N GLY A 246 -15.15 6.63 8.93
CA GLY A 246 -16.26 5.96 9.61
C GLY A 246 -16.74 4.74 8.84
N GLU A 247 -17.00 4.89 7.56
CA GLU A 247 -17.40 3.79 6.68
C GLU A 247 -16.28 2.74 6.57
N GLU A 248 -15.05 3.20 6.39
CA GLU A 248 -13.91 2.27 6.27
C GLU A 248 -13.64 1.51 7.55
N ARG A 249 -13.81 2.14 8.72
CA ARG A 249 -13.72 1.45 10.02
C ARG A 249 -14.67 0.26 10.11
N GLN A 250 -15.89 0.42 9.63
CA GLN A 250 -16.88 -0.67 9.58
C GLN A 250 -16.45 -1.78 8.60
N LYS A 251 -15.91 -1.43 7.44
CA LYS A 251 -15.36 -2.40 6.46
C LYS A 251 -14.17 -3.17 7.03
N ILE A 252 -13.27 -2.49 7.72
CA ILE A 252 -12.13 -3.10 8.41
C ILE A 252 -12.64 -4.11 9.45
N GLU A 253 -13.57 -3.72 10.31
CA GLU A 253 -14.13 -4.59 11.34
C GLU A 253 -14.88 -5.78 10.77
N LYS A 254 -15.69 -5.57 9.74
CA LYS A 254 -16.38 -6.64 9.02
C LYS A 254 -15.39 -7.63 8.41
N SER A 255 -14.38 -7.13 7.69
CA SER A 255 -13.34 -7.99 7.10
C SER A 255 -12.59 -8.78 8.15
N TRP A 256 -12.26 -8.15 9.28
CA TRP A 256 -11.59 -8.81 10.40
C TRP A 256 -12.38 -10.00 10.94
N LYS A 257 -13.68 -9.80 11.18
CA LYS A 257 -14.58 -10.84 11.74
C LYS A 257 -14.95 -11.93 10.74
N GLU A 258 -15.29 -11.55 9.49
CA GLU A 258 -15.89 -12.47 8.53
C GLU A 258 -14.88 -13.13 7.59
N VAL A 259 -13.82 -12.40 7.20
CA VAL A 259 -12.84 -12.88 6.21
C VAL A 259 -11.61 -13.47 6.89
N TYR A 260 -11.01 -12.69 7.78
CA TYR A 260 -9.81 -13.15 8.49
C TYR A 260 -10.15 -14.11 9.61
N ALA A 261 -11.28 -13.89 10.29
CA ALA A 261 -11.79 -14.74 11.38
C ALA A 261 -10.69 -15.15 12.36
N LEU A 262 -9.83 -14.20 12.72
CA LEU A 262 -8.73 -14.42 13.65
C LEU A 262 -9.25 -14.48 15.09
N PRO A 263 -8.53 -15.15 15.99
CA PRO A 263 -8.84 -15.10 17.42
C PRO A 263 -8.87 -13.65 17.92
N ASP A 264 -9.81 -13.31 18.79
CA ASP A 264 -9.94 -11.97 19.37
C ASP A 264 -8.68 -11.51 20.12
N SER A 265 -7.82 -12.45 20.50
CA SER A 265 -6.52 -12.17 21.12
C SER A 265 -5.49 -11.56 20.17
N VAL A 266 -5.73 -11.54 18.85
CA VAL A 266 -4.83 -10.94 17.87
C VAL A 266 -5.22 -9.48 17.65
N PRO A 267 -4.37 -8.51 18.03
CA PRO A 267 -4.65 -7.11 17.79
C PRO A 267 -4.40 -6.72 16.33
N ALA A 268 -5.30 -5.91 15.78
CA ALA A 268 -5.13 -5.29 14.46
C ALA A 268 -5.14 -3.75 14.59
N PRO A 269 -3.98 -3.15 14.88
CA PRO A 269 -3.87 -1.70 14.99
C PRO A 269 -4.16 -1.01 13.66
N ILE A 270 -4.89 0.11 13.70
CA ILE A 270 -5.13 1.00 12.57
C ILE A 270 -4.15 2.15 12.70
N SER A 271 -3.14 2.22 11.81
CA SER A 271 -2.03 3.16 11.95
C SER A 271 -1.33 3.45 10.61
N GLU A 272 -1.48 4.68 10.10
CA GLU A 272 -0.68 5.16 8.97
C GLU A 272 0.82 5.21 9.34
N GLN A 273 1.14 5.60 10.57
CA GLN A 273 2.52 5.67 11.04
C GLN A 273 3.21 4.31 11.06
N ALA A 274 2.49 3.24 11.39
CA ALA A 274 3.05 1.89 11.31
C ALA A 274 3.42 1.53 9.87
N MET A 275 2.50 1.79 8.91
CA MET A 275 2.77 1.56 7.47
C MET A 275 4.01 2.31 6.99
N LEU A 276 4.17 3.57 7.42
CA LEU A 276 5.31 4.41 7.03
C LEU A 276 6.62 3.92 7.65
N ARG A 277 6.63 3.69 8.97
CA ARG A 277 7.84 3.27 9.72
C ARG A 277 8.35 1.91 9.26
N TYR A 278 7.45 0.97 8.95
CA TYR A 278 7.80 -0.34 8.42
C TYR A 278 8.00 -0.36 6.90
N GLY A 279 7.89 0.77 6.23
CA GLY A 279 8.12 0.86 4.80
C GLY A 279 7.11 0.07 3.96
N VAL A 280 5.89 -0.14 4.46
CA VAL A 280 4.88 -0.95 3.77
C VAL A 280 4.35 -0.20 2.55
N SER A 281 4.73 -0.65 1.38
CA SER A 281 4.30 -0.10 0.08
C SER A 281 3.34 -1.02 -0.68
N ALA A 282 3.19 -2.27 -0.23
CA ALA A 282 2.29 -3.27 -0.79
C ALA A 282 1.67 -4.09 0.33
N THR A 283 0.47 -4.63 0.10
CA THR A 283 -0.20 -5.57 0.99
C THR A 283 -0.57 -6.84 0.21
N PRO A 284 -0.44 -8.03 0.82
CA PRO A 284 0.04 -8.26 2.18
C PRO A 284 1.56 -8.08 2.31
N THR A 285 2.00 -7.64 3.49
CA THR A 285 3.41 -7.62 3.87
C THR A 285 3.57 -8.31 5.22
N PHE A 286 4.57 -9.20 5.33
CA PHE A 286 4.94 -9.83 6.58
C PHE A 286 6.27 -9.27 7.09
N VAL A 287 6.33 -9.00 8.39
CA VAL A 287 7.57 -8.63 9.08
C VAL A 287 7.78 -9.57 10.26
N PHE A 288 8.96 -10.14 10.36
CA PHE A 288 9.32 -11.10 11.39
C PHE A 288 10.31 -10.45 12.34
N VAL A 289 9.97 -10.48 13.63
CA VAL A 289 10.75 -9.86 14.70
C VAL A 289 11.18 -10.96 15.67
N ASN A 290 12.47 -11.02 15.96
CA ASN A 290 13.00 -12.03 16.88
C ASN A 290 12.74 -11.67 18.37
N ARG A 291 13.11 -12.57 19.28
CA ARG A 291 12.93 -12.41 20.74
C ARG A 291 13.62 -11.16 21.31
N LYS A 292 14.67 -10.64 20.63
CA LYS A 292 15.36 -9.40 21.02
C LYS A 292 14.64 -8.15 20.56
N GLY A 293 13.50 -8.29 19.84
CA GLY A 293 12.78 -7.16 19.27
C GLY A 293 13.43 -6.60 18.00
N VAL A 294 14.26 -7.40 17.30
CA VAL A 294 14.96 -7.00 16.07
C VAL A 294 14.24 -7.58 14.86
N VAL A 295 14.03 -6.78 13.83
CA VAL A 295 13.48 -7.24 12.55
C VAL A 295 14.51 -8.12 11.84
N VAL A 296 14.14 -9.36 11.54
CA VAL A 296 15.04 -10.32 10.88
C VAL A 296 14.63 -10.68 9.47
N ARG A 297 13.37 -10.40 9.10
CA ARG A 297 12.88 -10.68 7.74
C ARG A 297 11.71 -9.77 7.37
N TYR A 298 11.68 -9.33 6.13
CA TYR A 298 10.63 -8.50 5.55
C TYR A 298 10.19 -9.10 4.21
N LEU A 299 8.90 -9.41 4.05
CA LEU A 299 8.36 -10.09 2.86
C LEU A 299 7.09 -9.38 2.36
N PRO A 300 7.17 -8.55 1.30
CA PRO A 300 6.04 -7.80 0.76
C PRO A 300 5.25 -8.63 -0.27
N THR A 301 4.80 -9.82 0.12
CA THR A 301 4.09 -10.74 -0.78
C THR A 301 3.24 -11.72 0.01
N ARG A 302 2.34 -12.40 -0.70
CA ARG A 302 1.65 -13.58 -0.15
C ARG A 302 2.65 -14.70 0.15
N MET A 303 2.34 -15.43 1.19
CA MET A 303 3.11 -16.60 1.60
C MET A 303 2.21 -17.85 1.65
N THR A 304 2.70 -18.96 1.13
CA THR A 304 2.08 -20.25 1.41
C THR A 304 2.19 -20.57 2.90
N GLU A 305 1.30 -21.38 3.42
CA GLU A 305 1.33 -21.79 4.83
C GLU A 305 2.67 -22.42 5.22
N ASN A 306 3.24 -23.25 4.34
CA ASN A 306 4.53 -23.90 4.57
C ASN A 306 5.67 -22.88 4.68
N ARG A 307 5.71 -21.88 3.77
CA ARG A 307 6.72 -20.80 3.83
C ARG A 307 6.57 -19.95 5.08
N LEU A 308 5.32 -19.65 5.47
CA LEU A 308 5.04 -18.87 6.67
C LEU A 308 5.44 -19.66 7.93
N SER A 309 5.09 -20.94 7.99
CA SER A 309 5.51 -21.85 9.05
C SER A 309 7.04 -21.93 9.16
N SER A 310 7.74 -22.17 8.06
CA SER A 310 9.21 -22.23 8.04
C SER A 310 9.84 -20.94 8.57
N ALA A 311 9.33 -19.78 8.14
CA ALA A 311 9.84 -18.48 8.60
C ALA A 311 9.63 -18.27 10.12
N ILE A 312 8.53 -18.80 10.68
CA ILE A 312 8.27 -18.74 12.12
C ILE A 312 9.13 -19.74 12.89
N GLU A 313 9.33 -20.93 12.35
CA GLU A 313 10.21 -21.93 12.96
C GLU A 313 11.66 -21.44 13.04
N ASP A 314 12.12 -20.65 12.07
CA ASP A 314 13.41 -19.95 12.12
C ASP A 314 13.48 -18.95 13.30
N LEU A 315 12.37 -18.27 13.62
CA LEU A 315 12.30 -17.35 14.78
C LEU A 315 12.31 -18.09 16.14
N LEU A 316 11.85 -19.31 16.16
CA LEU A 316 11.72 -20.10 17.39
C LEU A 316 13.03 -20.78 17.81
N ARG A 317 13.92 -21.01 16.83
CA ARG A 317 15.31 -21.47 17.05
C ARG A 317 16.16 -20.39 17.70
#